data_9ced26c1f82436a8e8fb55c744238efe
#
_entry.id   9ced26c1f82436a8e8fb55c744238efe
#
_cell.length_a   1.000
_cell.length_b   1.000
_cell.length_c   1.000
_cell.angle_alpha   90.00
_cell.angle_beta   90.00
_cell.angle_gamma   90.00
#
_symmetry.space_group_name_H-M   'P 1'
#
loop_
_entity.id
_entity.type
_entity.pdbx_description
1 polymer ?
#
loop_
_entity_poly.entity_id
_entity_poly.type
_entity_poly.pdbx_seq_one_letter_code
_entity_poly.pdbx_strand_id
1 'polypeptide(L)'
;MAWTFGGIIYLLKVQTCRWLKCRGKRGGNMEYKIDKLRPTQPFLVLETQDFKQEIYLNQGISHFYTFRLEKTKEITTVPDSCVDMLFKYGENGMTAYAIGSPIKALDVEWQGKKEYFGVRFMPGRMPVGLNVTLRDLVDCRFYLEDILLDNNGTFVSGMEKKKTFKDRINYFLEEYTKLEMRQEKPFGKMEILMAVKELAYNSGGLMRISEMADTVGYTERYINKIFIEQMGFSPKVFCKIIQFQRSLEFLNYGNVDNMTEAAVNLGYYDQPQFIRDFKTYCGMTPKRYLMLTKRIRYNSLVENVS
;
A
#
# COMPACT_ATOMS: atom_id res chain seq x y z
N MET A 1 -38.19 10.68 14.00
CA MET A 1 -37.35 9.52 14.29
C MET A 1 -36.00 9.78 13.64
N ALA A 2 -35.05 10.26 14.42
CA ALA A 2 -33.70 10.60 13.95
C ALA A 2 -32.82 9.40 14.16
N TRP A 3 -32.41 8.73 13.09
CA TRP A 3 -31.37 7.69 13.13
C TRP A 3 -30.02 8.39 13.05
N THR A 4 -29.32 8.41 14.15
CA THR A 4 -27.99 9.01 14.27
C THR A 4 -26.97 8.09 13.59
N PHE A 5 -26.25 8.63 12.58
CA PHE A 5 -25.16 8.02 11.84
C PHE A 5 -23.96 7.50 12.69
N GLY A 6 -23.98 7.74 14.00
CA GLY A 6 -22.96 7.25 14.94
C GLY A 6 -22.92 5.72 15.13
N GLY A 7 -23.97 4.99 14.75
CA GLY A 7 -24.08 3.55 14.96
C GLY A 7 -23.27 2.70 13.98
N ILE A 8 -23.04 3.18 12.76
CA ILE A 8 -22.32 2.41 11.72
C ILE A 8 -20.80 2.37 12.02
N ILE A 9 -20.25 3.50 12.48
CA ILE A 9 -18.82 3.55 12.87
C ILE A 9 -18.56 2.70 14.12
N TYR A 10 -19.52 2.58 15.03
CA TYR A 10 -19.38 1.75 16.22
C TYR A 10 -19.47 0.26 15.92
N LEU A 11 -20.30 -0.14 14.95
CA LEU A 11 -20.39 -1.53 14.47
C LEU A 11 -19.13 -1.98 13.72
N LEU A 12 -18.49 -1.11 12.95
CA LEU A 12 -17.23 -1.39 12.27
C LEU A 12 -16.04 -1.52 13.25
N LYS A 13 -16.06 -0.82 14.39
CA LYS A 13 -15.03 -0.96 15.43
C LYS A 13 -15.13 -2.24 16.27
N VAL A 14 -16.30 -2.86 16.35
CA VAL A 14 -16.54 -4.05 17.21
C VAL A 14 -16.40 -5.38 16.43
N GLN A 15 -16.37 -5.35 15.08
CA GLN A 15 -16.25 -6.57 14.26
C GLN A 15 -14.84 -6.87 13.72
N THR A 16 -13.79 -6.28 14.27
CA THR A 16 -12.41 -6.46 13.82
C THR A 16 -11.79 -7.83 14.12
N CYS A 17 -12.57 -8.80 14.53
CA CYS A 17 -12.11 -10.20 14.71
C CYS A 17 -13.20 -11.20 14.35
N ARG A 18 -13.69 -11.18 13.11
CA ARG A 18 -14.54 -12.29 12.64
C ARG A 18 -13.88 -12.99 11.46
N TRP A 19 -13.48 -14.22 11.69
CA TRP A 19 -12.91 -15.20 10.78
C TRP A 19 -13.80 -15.35 9.53
N LEU A 20 -13.31 -15.00 8.36
CA LEU A 20 -13.93 -15.40 7.09
C LEU A 20 -13.59 -16.87 6.86
N LYS A 21 -14.56 -17.76 7.15
CA LYS A 21 -14.49 -19.15 6.74
C LYS A 21 -14.72 -19.23 5.24
N CYS A 22 -13.65 -19.28 4.46
CA CYS A 22 -13.74 -19.71 3.07
C CYS A 22 -14.01 -21.23 3.05
N ARG A 23 -15.23 -21.63 2.70
CA ARG A 23 -15.55 -23.04 2.44
C ARG A 23 -14.87 -23.45 1.14
N GLY A 24 -13.71 -24.06 1.23
CA GLY A 24 -13.19 -24.90 0.15
C GLY A 24 -14.11 -26.12 -0.03
N LYS A 25 -14.37 -26.53 -1.27
CA LYS A 25 -15.22 -27.67 -1.64
C LYS A 25 -14.67 -29.05 -1.19
N ARG A 26 -13.60 -29.12 -0.40
CA ARG A 26 -13.10 -30.33 0.28
C ARG A 26 -12.54 -29.92 1.63
N GLY A 27 -13.28 -30.17 2.65
CA GLY A 27 -13.06 -30.36 4.08
C GLY A 27 -11.73 -30.10 4.77
N GLY A 28 -11.02 -29.04 4.47
CA GLY A 28 -9.86 -28.60 5.22
C GLY A 28 -10.06 -27.16 5.68
N ASN A 29 -10.30 -26.94 6.97
CA ASN A 29 -10.27 -25.62 7.59
C ASN A 29 -8.82 -25.16 7.71
N MET A 30 -8.31 -24.40 6.75
CA MET A 30 -7.12 -23.61 6.96
C MET A 30 -7.54 -22.22 7.44
N GLU A 31 -7.43 -21.98 8.74
CA GLU A 31 -7.65 -20.68 9.34
C GLU A 31 -6.42 -19.81 9.09
N TYR A 32 -6.48 -18.97 8.02
CA TYR A 32 -5.53 -17.90 7.86
C TYR A 32 -5.98 -16.72 8.73
N LYS A 33 -5.20 -16.40 9.76
CA LYS A 33 -5.26 -15.09 10.41
C LYS A 33 -4.89 -14.06 9.34
N ILE A 34 -5.84 -13.27 8.89
CA ILE A 34 -5.56 -12.11 8.03
C ILE A 34 -4.94 -11.05 8.96
N ASP A 35 -3.66 -11.18 9.21
CA ASP A 35 -2.87 -10.07 9.71
C ASP A 35 -2.95 -8.96 8.65
N LYS A 36 -2.95 -7.70 9.08
CA LYS A 36 -3.09 -6.55 8.17
C LYS A 36 -2.11 -6.69 7.02
N LEU A 37 -2.63 -6.73 5.78
CA LEU A 37 -1.83 -6.81 4.56
C LEU A 37 -0.70 -5.77 4.60
N ARG A 38 0.52 -6.19 4.36
CA ARG A 38 1.69 -5.32 4.26
C ARG A 38 2.03 -5.11 2.79
N PRO A 39 1.69 -3.95 2.23
CA PRO A 39 2.03 -3.68 0.83
C PRO A 39 3.54 -3.75 0.65
N THR A 40 3.98 -4.44 -0.40
CA THR A 40 5.40 -4.66 -0.65
C THR A 40 5.81 -4.23 -2.06
N GLN A 41 7.05 -3.73 -2.16
CA GLN A 41 7.73 -3.45 -3.42
C GLN A 41 8.94 -4.42 -3.54
N PRO A 42 8.70 -5.64 -4.03
CA PRO A 42 9.70 -6.70 -3.93
C PRO A 42 10.98 -6.40 -4.70
N PHE A 43 10.87 -5.76 -5.87
CA PHE A 43 12.03 -5.46 -6.68
C PHE A 43 12.89 -4.34 -6.06
N LEU A 44 12.28 -3.41 -5.30
CA LEU A 44 13.02 -2.42 -4.54
C LEU A 44 13.91 -3.11 -3.49
N VAL A 45 13.37 -4.11 -2.77
CA VAL A 45 14.14 -4.90 -1.80
C VAL A 45 15.24 -5.73 -2.48
N LEU A 46 14.94 -6.36 -3.64
CA LEU A 46 15.87 -7.25 -4.34
C LEU A 46 17.03 -6.51 -5.02
N GLU A 47 16.79 -5.26 -5.42
CA GLU A 47 17.68 -4.50 -6.30
C GLU A 47 18.46 -3.39 -5.58
N THR A 48 18.25 -3.19 -4.28
CA THR A 48 18.92 -2.17 -3.46
C THR A 48 19.80 -2.79 -2.39
N GLN A 49 20.56 -1.95 -1.69
CA GLN A 49 21.46 -2.37 -0.61
C GLN A 49 20.96 -1.81 0.72
N ASP A 50 21.29 -2.51 1.80
CA ASP A 50 20.99 -2.09 3.17
C ASP A 50 19.51 -1.76 3.39
N PHE A 51 18.60 -2.55 2.77
CA PHE A 51 17.17 -2.31 2.92
C PHE A 51 16.74 -2.61 4.35
N LYS A 52 16.29 -1.56 5.05
CA LYS A 52 15.75 -1.64 6.42
C LYS A 52 14.34 -1.12 6.44
N GLN A 53 13.52 -1.69 7.30
CA GLN A 53 12.17 -1.18 7.54
C GLN A 53 11.79 -1.23 9.01
N GLU A 54 10.91 -0.30 9.40
CA GLU A 54 10.22 -0.30 10.71
C GLU A 54 8.71 -0.27 10.47
N ILE A 55 8.02 -1.31 10.93
CA ILE A 55 6.56 -1.42 10.81
C ILE A 55 5.91 -0.50 11.84
N TYR A 56 4.96 0.33 11.42
CA TYR A 56 4.34 1.32 12.31
C TYR A 56 2.84 1.10 12.51
N LEU A 57 2.07 0.84 11.47
CA LEU A 57 0.63 0.51 11.44
C LEU A 57 -0.27 1.49 12.21
N ASN A 58 0.09 2.75 12.26
CA ASN A 58 -0.69 3.81 12.90
C ASN A 58 -0.77 5.05 11.99
N GLN A 59 -1.67 5.98 12.23
CA GLN A 59 -1.87 7.23 11.46
C GLN A 59 -1.99 7.01 9.94
N GLY A 60 -2.45 5.83 9.50
CA GLY A 60 -2.50 5.47 8.09
C GLY A 60 -1.16 5.12 7.47
N ILE A 61 -0.08 5.09 8.23
CA ILE A 61 1.25 4.66 7.80
C ILE A 61 1.34 3.14 7.90
N SER A 62 1.95 2.50 6.90
CA SER A 62 2.27 1.07 6.90
C SER A 62 3.64 0.82 7.54
N HIS A 63 4.67 1.46 7.01
CA HIS A 63 6.03 1.32 7.50
C HIS A 63 6.93 2.47 7.02
N PHE A 64 8.02 2.65 7.73
CA PHE A 64 9.17 3.43 7.30
C PHE A 64 10.19 2.51 6.67
N TYR A 65 10.93 2.99 5.67
CA TYR A 65 12.01 2.20 5.05
C TYR A 65 13.18 3.08 4.65
N THR A 66 14.36 2.46 4.52
CA THR A 66 15.56 3.12 3.97
C THR A 66 16.35 2.11 3.15
N PHE A 67 17.06 2.59 2.17
CA PHE A 67 17.99 1.81 1.35
C PHE A 67 19.01 2.72 0.67
N ARG A 68 20.04 2.08 0.11
CA ARG A 68 21.06 2.73 -0.71
C ARG A 68 21.07 2.15 -2.11
N LEU A 69 21.50 2.96 -3.06
CA LEU A 69 21.70 2.56 -4.44
C LEU A 69 23.07 3.06 -4.93
N GLU A 70 23.95 2.15 -5.33
CA GLU A 70 25.29 2.52 -5.80
C GLU A 70 25.30 3.07 -7.21
N LYS A 71 24.50 2.50 -8.10
CA LYS A 71 24.42 2.85 -9.52
C LYS A 71 23.00 3.20 -9.91
N THR A 72 22.87 4.18 -10.79
CA THR A 72 21.58 4.48 -11.44
C THR A 72 21.09 3.27 -12.20
N LYS A 73 19.85 2.89 -11.97
CA LYS A 73 19.19 1.78 -12.67
C LYS A 73 17.67 1.89 -12.65
N GLU A 74 17.05 1.18 -13.56
CA GLU A 74 15.60 0.97 -13.56
C GLU A 74 15.23 -0.15 -12.60
N ILE A 75 14.19 0.08 -11.79
CA ILE A 75 13.63 -0.92 -10.88
C ILE A 75 12.13 -0.99 -11.14
N THR A 76 11.63 -2.20 -11.33
CA THR A 76 10.20 -2.42 -11.53
C THR A 76 9.43 -2.08 -10.25
N THR A 77 8.51 -1.14 -10.35
CA THR A 77 7.53 -0.81 -9.30
C THR A 77 6.23 -1.56 -9.59
N VAL A 78 5.68 -2.19 -8.58
CA VAL A 78 4.43 -2.96 -8.70
C VAL A 78 3.25 -2.21 -8.07
N PRO A 79 2.02 -2.43 -8.55
CA PRO A 79 0.83 -1.81 -7.97
C PRO A 79 0.62 -2.22 -6.51
N ASP A 80 0.45 -1.24 -5.63
CA ASP A 80 0.14 -1.46 -4.21
C ASP A 80 -0.93 -0.48 -3.68
N SER A 81 -1.36 0.47 -4.51
CA SER A 81 -2.29 1.55 -4.17
C SER A 81 -1.82 2.41 -2.99
N CYS A 82 -0.52 2.42 -2.72
CA CYS A 82 0.10 3.22 -1.67
C CYS A 82 0.55 4.59 -2.19
N VAL A 83 0.73 5.51 -1.27
CA VAL A 83 1.48 6.73 -1.48
C VAL A 83 2.73 6.64 -0.62
N ASP A 84 3.87 7.00 -1.19
CA ASP A 84 5.11 7.14 -0.47
C ASP A 84 5.50 8.62 -0.38
N MET A 85 5.87 9.10 0.80
CA MET A 85 6.70 10.28 0.94
C MET A 85 8.16 9.83 0.95
N LEU A 86 8.91 10.18 -0.10
CA LEU A 86 10.27 9.72 -0.33
C LEU A 86 11.26 10.86 -0.24
N PHE A 87 12.27 10.71 0.59
CA PHE A 87 13.36 11.65 0.80
C PHE A 87 14.65 11.05 0.23
N LYS A 88 15.22 11.71 -0.78
CA LYS A 88 16.43 11.30 -1.47
C LYS A 88 17.59 12.17 -1.01
N TYR A 89 18.58 11.59 -0.37
CA TYR A 89 19.78 12.27 0.15
C TYR A 89 20.94 12.11 -0.82
N GLY A 90 21.64 13.19 -1.08
CA GLY A 90 22.81 13.24 -1.96
C GLY A 90 23.83 14.29 -1.53
N GLU A 91 24.94 14.38 -2.25
CA GLU A 91 26.01 15.33 -1.96
C GLU A 91 25.56 16.80 -2.03
N ASN A 92 24.60 17.10 -2.91
CA ASN A 92 24.09 18.46 -3.14
C ASN A 92 22.79 18.76 -2.36
N GLY A 93 22.55 18.04 -1.26
CA GLY A 93 21.35 18.22 -0.45
C GLY A 93 20.31 17.10 -0.61
N MET A 94 19.14 17.34 -0.06
CA MET A 94 18.00 16.42 -0.07
C MET A 94 16.90 16.88 -1.05
N THR A 95 16.24 15.94 -1.69
CA THR A 95 15.03 16.18 -2.47
C THR A 95 13.91 15.29 -1.94
N ALA A 96 12.72 15.84 -1.76
CA ALA A 96 11.57 15.10 -1.25
C ALA A 96 10.47 14.98 -2.31
N TYR A 97 9.82 13.83 -2.35
CA TYR A 97 8.76 13.51 -3.30
C TYR A 97 7.55 12.91 -2.60
N ALA A 98 6.36 13.15 -3.16
CA ALA A 98 5.20 12.28 -2.99
C ALA A 98 5.08 11.43 -4.25
N ILE A 99 5.02 10.11 -4.07
CA ILE A 99 4.99 9.13 -5.17
C ILE A 99 3.73 8.29 -5.01
N GLY A 100 2.92 8.20 -6.06
CA GLY A 100 1.77 7.32 -6.09
C GLY A 100 2.10 5.95 -6.68
N SER A 101 1.19 5.03 -6.43
CA SER A 101 1.30 3.67 -6.96
C SER A 101 0.94 3.62 -8.44
N PRO A 102 1.67 2.85 -9.26
CA PRO A 102 1.23 2.52 -10.60
C PRO A 102 0.01 1.58 -10.56
N ILE A 103 -0.75 1.54 -11.64
CA ILE A 103 -1.87 0.58 -11.81
C ILE A 103 -1.46 -0.72 -12.50
N LYS A 104 -0.25 -0.78 -13.04
CA LYS A 104 0.42 -1.96 -13.61
C LYS A 104 1.89 -1.88 -13.29
N ALA A 105 2.64 -2.98 -13.48
CA ALA A 105 4.09 -2.95 -13.35
C ALA A 105 4.69 -1.85 -14.23
N LEU A 106 5.57 -1.03 -13.65
CA LEU A 106 6.22 0.12 -14.29
C LEU A 106 7.69 0.16 -13.88
N ASP A 107 8.58 0.27 -14.86
CA ASP A 107 10.01 0.46 -14.60
C ASP A 107 10.28 1.94 -14.32
N VAL A 108 10.90 2.21 -13.19
CA VAL A 108 11.22 3.56 -12.71
C VAL A 108 12.72 3.69 -12.54
N GLU A 109 13.30 4.76 -13.10
CA GLU A 109 14.71 5.07 -12.92
C GLU A 109 14.98 5.61 -11.50
N TRP A 110 15.94 4.97 -10.82
CA TRP A 110 16.43 5.35 -9.52
C TRP A 110 17.89 5.79 -9.60
N GLN A 111 18.23 6.94 -9.04
CA GLN A 111 19.57 7.51 -9.10
C GLN A 111 20.52 6.80 -8.15
N GLY A 112 21.70 6.44 -8.65
CA GLY A 112 22.79 5.86 -7.87
C GLY A 112 23.54 6.88 -6.98
N LYS A 113 24.38 6.36 -6.09
CA LYS A 113 25.15 7.13 -5.09
C LYS A 113 24.23 7.98 -4.20
N LYS A 114 23.05 7.45 -3.87
CA LYS A 114 22.03 8.10 -3.05
C LYS A 114 21.57 7.17 -1.95
N GLU A 115 21.18 7.80 -0.83
CA GLU A 115 20.42 7.17 0.24
C GLU A 115 18.98 7.64 0.15
N TYR A 116 18.07 6.71 0.38
CA TYR A 116 16.64 6.96 0.34
C TYR A 116 16.01 6.64 1.70
N PHE A 117 15.14 7.53 2.16
CA PHE A 117 14.25 7.29 3.29
C PHE A 117 12.81 7.46 2.81
N GLY A 118 11.97 6.48 3.05
CA GLY A 118 10.58 6.48 2.62
C GLY A 118 9.62 6.23 3.75
N VAL A 119 8.45 6.86 3.64
CA VAL A 119 7.29 6.66 4.50
C VAL A 119 6.16 6.15 3.62
N ARG A 120 5.81 4.88 3.76
CA ARG A 120 4.73 4.25 2.99
C ARG A 120 3.43 4.28 3.74
N PHE A 121 2.43 4.83 3.10
CA PHE A 121 1.07 4.85 3.63
C PHE A 121 0.30 3.58 3.24
N MET A 122 -0.74 3.27 4.01
CA MET A 122 -1.60 2.10 3.73
C MET A 122 -2.31 2.24 2.38
N PRO A 123 -2.64 1.13 1.69
CA PRO A 123 -3.32 1.17 0.41
C PRO A 123 -4.56 2.07 0.40
N GLY A 124 -4.62 2.98 -0.58
CA GLY A 124 -5.71 3.94 -0.71
C GLY A 124 -5.77 5.02 0.37
N ARG A 125 -4.75 5.13 1.23
CA ARG A 125 -4.63 6.25 2.20
C ARG A 125 -3.89 7.41 1.54
N MET A 126 -4.50 8.60 1.63
CA MET A 126 -3.84 9.85 1.27
C MET A 126 -3.11 10.39 2.50
N PRO A 127 -1.81 10.74 2.41
CA PRO A 127 -1.12 11.46 3.46
C PRO A 127 -1.81 12.78 3.77
N VAL A 128 -1.87 13.16 5.04
CA VAL A 128 -2.40 14.47 5.42
C VAL A 128 -1.47 15.60 4.97
N GLY A 129 -2.03 16.77 4.73
CA GLY A 129 -1.27 17.96 4.36
C GLY A 129 -0.88 18.05 2.88
N LEU A 130 -1.26 17.10 2.02
CA LEU A 130 -1.02 17.20 0.57
C LEU A 130 -2.22 17.85 -0.14
N ASN A 131 -1.93 18.83 -1.01
CA ASN A 131 -2.93 19.53 -1.84
C ASN A 131 -3.12 18.85 -3.21
N VAL A 132 -3.23 17.55 -3.22
CA VAL A 132 -3.50 16.70 -4.40
C VAL A 132 -4.40 15.54 -4.00
N THR A 133 -4.99 14.86 -4.98
CA THR A 133 -5.79 13.65 -4.75
C THR A 133 -4.97 12.39 -5.08
N LEU A 134 -5.46 11.21 -4.64
CA LEU A 134 -4.84 9.94 -5.06
C LEU A 134 -4.88 9.76 -6.57
N ARG A 135 -5.92 10.29 -7.24
CA ARG A 135 -6.04 10.29 -8.69
C ARG A 135 -4.88 11.02 -9.37
N ASP A 136 -4.48 12.17 -8.83
CA ASP A 136 -3.38 12.98 -9.39
C ASP A 136 -2.03 12.28 -9.22
N LEU A 137 -1.91 11.41 -8.21
CA LEU A 137 -0.69 10.64 -7.91
C LEU A 137 -0.58 9.32 -8.69
N VAL A 138 -1.63 8.85 -9.39
CA VAL A 138 -1.55 7.60 -10.17
C VAL A 138 -0.47 7.73 -11.25
N ASP A 139 0.48 6.79 -11.28
CA ASP A 139 1.63 6.76 -12.19
C ASP A 139 2.51 8.03 -12.16
N CYS A 140 2.38 8.87 -11.11
CA CYS A 140 3.02 10.17 -11.02
C CYS A 140 3.86 10.34 -9.74
N ARG A 141 4.80 11.29 -9.79
CA ARG A 141 5.52 11.82 -8.65
C ARG A 141 5.51 13.34 -8.68
N PHE A 142 5.40 13.96 -7.51
CA PHE A 142 5.47 15.40 -7.33
C PHE A 142 6.61 15.74 -6.36
N TYR A 143 7.22 16.89 -6.51
CA TYR A 143 8.05 17.42 -5.44
C TYR A 143 7.18 17.70 -4.21
N LEU A 144 7.62 17.25 -3.05
CA LEU A 144 6.83 17.39 -1.84
C LEU A 144 6.62 18.87 -1.47
N GLU A 145 7.60 19.71 -1.74
CA GLU A 145 7.55 21.16 -1.51
C GLU A 145 6.45 21.87 -2.31
N ASP A 146 6.11 21.34 -3.51
CA ASP A 146 5.09 21.97 -4.37
C ASP A 146 3.66 21.65 -3.92
N ILE A 147 3.46 20.57 -3.16
CA ILE A 147 2.13 20.07 -2.83
C ILE A 147 1.86 19.94 -1.33
N LEU A 148 2.86 20.10 -0.48
CA LEU A 148 2.71 20.03 0.98
C LEU A 148 2.19 21.37 1.51
N LEU A 149 1.07 21.34 2.22
CA LEU A 149 0.50 22.51 2.92
C LEU A 149 1.28 22.81 4.21
N ASP A 150 2.57 23.02 4.06
CA ASP A 150 3.48 23.47 5.13
C ASP A 150 3.76 24.96 4.95
N ASN A 151 3.12 25.80 5.76
CA ASN A 151 3.16 27.26 5.61
C ASN A 151 4.56 27.89 5.67
N ASN A 152 5.57 27.15 6.13
CA ASN A 152 6.93 27.68 6.35
C ASN A 152 8.04 26.84 5.69
N GLY A 153 7.74 25.75 4.97
CA GLY A 153 8.75 24.84 4.39
C GLY A 153 9.65 24.16 5.44
N THR A 154 9.21 24.14 6.69
CA THR A 154 10.02 23.66 7.81
C THR A 154 10.08 22.13 7.87
N PHE A 155 9.06 21.46 7.35
CA PHE A 155 8.97 19.99 7.34
C PHE A 155 10.12 19.38 6.53
N VAL A 156 10.27 19.79 5.26
CA VAL A 156 11.29 19.24 4.35
C VAL A 156 12.68 19.64 4.81
N SER A 157 12.91 20.92 5.11
CA SER A 157 14.22 21.41 5.56
C SER A 157 14.68 20.85 6.91
N GLY A 158 13.74 20.53 7.79
CA GLY A 158 14.04 19.85 9.06
C GLY A 158 14.39 18.37 8.87
N MET A 159 13.76 17.68 7.90
CA MET A 159 14.07 16.30 7.56
C MET A 159 15.52 16.18 7.01
N GLU A 160 15.97 17.11 6.21
CA GLU A 160 17.33 17.13 5.65
C GLU A 160 18.42 17.05 6.73
N LYS A 161 18.18 17.66 7.89
CA LYS A 161 19.13 17.71 9.02
C LYS A 161 19.23 16.38 9.78
N LYS A 162 18.33 15.43 9.52
CA LYS A 162 18.30 14.15 10.25
C LYS A 162 19.21 13.12 9.57
N LYS A 163 20.15 12.55 10.35
CA LYS A 163 21.20 11.68 9.80
C LYS A 163 20.89 10.20 9.93
N THR A 164 20.25 9.79 11.03
CA THR A 164 19.98 8.36 11.27
C THR A 164 18.54 7.98 10.85
N PHE A 165 18.32 6.71 10.57
CA PHE A 165 16.99 6.19 10.25
C PHE A 165 15.99 6.51 11.37
N LYS A 166 16.38 6.32 12.62
CA LYS A 166 15.51 6.58 13.79
C LYS A 166 15.21 8.06 13.99
N ASP A 167 16.19 8.95 13.79
CA ASP A 167 15.94 10.40 13.88
C ASP A 167 14.97 10.88 12.81
N ARG A 168 15.06 10.32 11.59
CA ARG A 168 14.14 10.61 10.50
C ARG A 168 12.70 10.16 10.83
N ILE A 169 12.54 8.96 11.39
CA ILE A 169 11.23 8.46 11.83
C ILE A 169 10.65 9.36 12.90
N ASN A 170 11.40 9.65 13.95
CA ASN A 170 10.93 10.47 15.07
C ASN A 170 10.53 11.87 14.62
N TYR A 171 11.37 12.51 13.80
CA TYR A 171 11.07 13.82 13.25
C TYR A 171 9.82 13.80 12.34
N PHE A 172 9.73 12.82 11.46
CA PHE A 172 8.56 12.65 10.60
C PHE A 172 7.28 12.53 11.41
N LEU A 173 7.25 11.67 12.41
CA LEU A 173 6.08 11.46 13.25
C LEU A 173 5.68 12.71 14.03
N GLU A 174 6.65 13.45 14.56
CA GLU A 174 6.38 14.71 15.26
C GLU A 174 5.71 15.73 14.33
N GLU A 175 6.27 15.98 13.16
CA GLU A 175 5.74 16.96 12.21
C GLU A 175 4.44 16.50 11.56
N TYR A 176 4.34 15.22 11.21
CA TYR A 176 3.13 14.64 10.62
C TYR A 176 1.93 14.69 11.59
N THR A 177 2.17 14.47 12.88
CA THR A 177 1.13 14.64 13.91
C THR A 177 0.61 16.08 13.97
N LYS A 178 1.49 17.08 13.83
CA LYS A 178 1.08 18.49 13.77
C LYS A 178 0.21 18.79 12.55
N LEU A 179 0.51 18.20 11.38
CA LEU A 179 -0.32 18.31 10.18
C LEU A 179 -1.68 17.62 10.39
N GLU A 180 -1.70 16.43 10.98
CA GLU A 180 -2.92 15.66 11.24
C GLU A 180 -3.88 16.40 12.19
N MET A 181 -3.36 17.06 13.22
CA MET A 181 -4.17 17.86 14.15
C MET A 181 -4.86 19.08 13.50
N ARG A 182 -4.32 19.56 12.38
CA ARG A 182 -4.89 20.69 11.63
C ARG A 182 -5.93 20.26 10.60
N GLN A 183 -6.02 18.96 10.30
CA GLN A 183 -6.92 18.45 9.28
C GLN A 183 -8.34 18.25 9.83
N GLU A 184 -9.32 18.72 9.06
CA GLU A 184 -10.73 18.41 9.34
C GLU A 184 -11.01 16.92 9.11
N LYS A 185 -11.91 16.35 9.91
CA LYS A 185 -12.33 14.96 9.74
C LYS A 185 -13.02 14.79 8.39
N PRO A 186 -12.74 13.68 7.67
CA PRO A 186 -13.41 13.41 6.41
C PRO A 186 -14.93 13.36 6.60
N PHE A 187 -15.64 14.01 5.68
CA PHE A 187 -17.10 14.06 5.70
C PHE A 187 -17.69 13.68 4.34
N GLY A 188 -18.88 13.07 4.33
CA GLY A 188 -19.64 12.76 3.14
C GLY A 188 -18.97 11.76 2.20
N LYS A 189 -18.68 12.13 0.94
CA LYS A 189 -18.12 11.23 -0.07
C LYS A 189 -16.81 10.55 0.37
N MET A 190 -15.98 11.25 1.12
CA MET A 190 -14.69 10.73 1.58
C MET A 190 -14.86 9.64 2.65
N GLU A 191 -15.85 9.78 3.51
CA GLU A 191 -16.19 8.77 4.53
C GLU A 191 -16.65 7.46 3.88
N ILE A 192 -17.51 7.55 2.86
CA ILE A 192 -17.98 6.39 2.09
C ILE A 192 -16.79 5.71 1.37
N LEU A 193 -15.94 6.50 0.72
CA LEU A 193 -14.75 6.00 0.05
C LEU A 193 -13.82 5.25 1.03
N MET A 194 -13.63 5.80 2.23
CA MET A 194 -12.81 5.16 3.27
C MET A 194 -13.43 3.84 3.73
N ALA A 195 -14.75 3.79 3.95
CA ALA A 195 -15.43 2.56 4.35
C ALA A 195 -15.32 1.46 3.28
N VAL A 196 -15.53 1.79 2.00
CA VAL A 196 -15.39 0.81 0.90
C VAL A 196 -13.95 0.33 0.75
N LYS A 197 -12.96 1.20 0.87
CA LYS A 197 -11.54 0.81 0.85
C LYS A 197 -11.21 -0.14 2.01
N GLU A 198 -11.73 0.11 3.19
CA GLU A 198 -11.52 -0.74 4.35
C GLU A 198 -12.16 -2.13 4.16
N LEU A 199 -13.37 -2.20 3.60
CA LEU A 199 -14.01 -3.48 3.25
C LEU A 199 -13.18 -4.27 2.22
N ALA A 200 -12.70 -3.59 1.17
CA ALA A 200 -11.84 -4.21 0.16
C ALA A 200 -10.53 -4.72 0.78
N TYR A 201 -9.91 -3.92 1.63
CA TYR A 201 -8.67 -4.26 2.31
C TYR A 201 -8.84 -5.46 3.25
N ASN A 202 -9.85 -5.42 4.12
CA ASN A 202 -10.12 -6.47 5.11
C ASN A 202 -10.56 -7.80 4.46
N SER A 203 -11.23 -7.75 3.30
CA SER A 203 -11.58 -8.95 2.53
C SER A 203 -10.41 -9.47 1.67
N GLY A 204 -9.27 -8.76 1.63
CA GLY A 204 -8.15 -9.07 0.73
C GLY A 204 -8.52 -8.93 -0.75
N GLY A 205 -9.44 -8.02 -1.08
CA GLY A 205 -9.91 -7.78 -2.44
C GLY A 205 -10.92 -8.82 -2.95
N LEU A 206 -11.46 -9.69 -2.09
CA LEU A 206 -12.36 -10.79 -2.50
C LEU A 206 -13.85 -10.43 -2.40
N MET A 207 -14.22 -9.41 -1.63
CA MET A 207 -15.62 -8.97 -1.49
C MET A 207 -16.12 -8.37 -2.80
N ARG A 208 -17.34 -8.71 -3.18
CA ARG A 208 -17.97 -8.16 -4.39
C ARG A 208 -18.33 -6.69 -4.19
N ILE A 209 -18.30 -5.91 -5.27
CA ILE A 209 -18.65 -4.48 -5.19
C ILE A 209 -20.12 -4.29 -4.78
N SER A 210 -21.03 -5.20 -5.21
CA SER A 210 -22.42 -5.21 -4.75
C SER A 210 -22.53 -5.36 -3.22
N GLU A 211 -21.80 -6.31 -2.64
CA GLU A 211 -21.80 -6.54 -1.19
C GLU A 211 -21.24 -5.35 -0.41
N MET A 212 -20.20 -4.70 -0.96
CA MET A 212 -19.67 -3.45 -0.39
C MET A 212 -20.72 -2.34 -0.45
N ALA A 213 -21.41 -2.20 -1.59
CA ALA A 213 -22.45 -1.21 -1.82
C ALA A 213 -23.61 -1.38 -0.82
N ASP A 214 -24.10 -2.63 -0.66
CA ASP A 214 -25.14 -2.98 0.31
C ASP A 214 -24.69 -2.65 1.75
N THR A 215 -23.41 -2.96 2.09
CA THR A 215 -22.86 -2.72 3.43
C THR A 215 -22.82 -1.24 3.78
N VAL A 216 -22.45 -0.38 2.82
CA VAL A 216 -22.37 1.08 3.06
C VAL A 216 -23.68 1.82 2.76
N GLY A 217 -24.72 1.14 2.25
CA GLY A 217 -26.04 1.71 1.96
C GLY A 217 -26.09 2.60 0.70
N TYR A 218 -25.24 2.33 -0.30
CA TYR A 218 -25.17 3.06 -1.56
C TYR A 218 -25.22 2.13 -2.76
N THR A 219 -25.44 2.69 -3.97
CA THR A 219 -25.42 1.91 -5.21
C THR A 219 -24.00 1.68 -5.71
N GLU A 220 -23.75 0.54 -6.38
CA GLU A 220 -22.47 0.27 -7.05
C GLU A 220 -22.04 1.40 -8.01
N ARG A 221 -23.01 1.99 -8.72
CA ARG A 221 -22.77 3.11 -9.64
C ARG A 221 -22.20 4.33 -8.90
N TYR A 222 -22.73 4.63 -7.72
CA TYR A 222 -22.25 5.75 -6.90
C TYR A 222 -20.85 5.50 -6.35
N ILE A 223 -20.58 4.28 -5.87
CA ILE A 223 -19.26 3.87 -5.40
C ILE A 223 -18.24 3.94 -6.53
N ASN A 224 -18.57 3.42 -7.73
CA ASN A 224 -17.70 3.52 -8.89
C ASN A 224 -17.37 4.97 -9.23
N LYS A 225 -18.38 5.86 -9.20
CA LYS A 225 -18.18 7.29 -9.47
C LYS A 225 -17.20 7.92 -8.48
N ILE A 226 -17.39 7.70 -7.17
CA ILE A 226 -16.50 8.24 -6.14
C ILE A 226 -15.07 7.72 -6.29
N PHE A 227 -14.90 6.41 -6.55
CA PHE A 227 -13.57 5.82 -6.74
C PHE A 227 -12.84 6.44 -7.94
N ILE A 228 -13.50 6.58 -9.09
CA ILE A 228 -12.88 7.17 -10.27
C ILE A 228 -12.53 8.65 -10.03
N GLU A 229 -13.41 9.40 -9.34
CA GLU A 229 -13.17 10.80 -9.01
C GLU A 229 -11.98 10.99 -8.06
N GLN A 230 -11.83 10.13 -7.06
CA GLN A 230 -10.86 10.32 -5.97
C GLN A 230 -9.59 9.50 -6.14
N MET A 231 -9.66 8.33 -6.75
CA MET A 231 -8.54 7.39 -6.88
C MET A 231 -8.03 7.23 -8.32
N GLY A 232 -8.75 7.74 -9.32
CA GLY A 232 -8.40 7.61 -10.74
C GLY A 232 -8.73 6.25 -11.37
N PHE A 233 -9.20 5.27 -10.60
CA PHE A 233 -9.57 3.94 -11.06
C PHE A 233 -10.76 3.37 -10.28
N SER A 234 -11.34 2.27 -10.80
CA SER A 234 -12.55 1.68 -10.21
C SER A 234 -12.25 0.88 -8.92
N PRO A 235 -13.26 0.68 -8.05
CA PRO A 235 -13.12 -0.19 -6.87
C PRO A 235 -12.73 -1.63 -7.24
N LYS A 236 -13.12 -2.11 -8.42
CA LYS A 236 -12.71 -3.43 -8.93
C LYS A 236 -11.20 -3.50 -9.17
N VAL A 237 -10.59 -2.44 -9.72
CA VAL A 237 -9.13 -2.35 -9.88
C VAL A 237 -8.44 -2.32 -8.52
N PHE A 238 -8.97 -1.55 -7.57
CA PHE A 238 -8.46 -1.54 -6.19
C PHE A 238 -8.46 -2.93 -5.56
N CYS A 239 -9.59 -3.65 -5.64
CA CYS A 239 -9.69 -5.03 -5.14
C CYS A 239 -8.65 -5.97 -5.80
N LYS A 240 -8.43 -5.83 -7.11
CA LYS A 240 -7.43 -6.62 -7.83
C LYS A 240 -6.00 -6.32 -7.37
N ILE A 241 -5.68 -5.06 -7.11
CA ILE A 241 -4.37 -4.68 -6.57
C ILE A 241 -4.18 -5.27 -5.16
N ILE A 242 -5.19 -5.20 -4.30
CA ILE A 242 -5.13 -5.82 -2.97
C ILE A 242 -4.95 -7.34 -3.05
N GLN A 243 -5.71 -8.01 -3.93
CA GLN A 243 -5.56 -9.45 -4.17
C GLN A 243 -4.16 -9.81 -4.69
N PHE A 244 -3.60 -8.99 -5.58
CA PHE A 244 -2.24 -9.16 -6.09
C PHE A 244 -1.19 -8.99 -4.99
N GLN A 245 -1.30 -7.97 -4.15
CA GLN A 245 -0.38 -7.75 -3.02
C GLN A 245 -0.41 -8.93 -2.02
N ARG A 246 -1.60 -9.50 -1.75
CA ARG A 246 -1.70 -10.75 -0.98
C ARG A 246 -1.00 -11.92 -1.67
N SER A 247 -1.03 -11.96 -3.00
CA SER A 247 -0.31 -12.99 -3.74
C SER A 247 1.20 -12.85 -3.59
N LEU A 248 1.73 -11.63 -3.59
CA LEU A 248 3.15 -11.36 -3.32
C LEU A 248 3.54 -11.78 -1.91
N GLU A 249 2.75 -11.40 -0.90
CA GLU A 249 2.98 -11.78 0.49
C GLU A 249 2.99 -13.30 0.65
N PHE A 250 2.01 -13.99 0.06
CA PHE A 250 1.94 -15.45 0.08
C PHE A 250 3.14 -16.12 -0.59
N LEU A 251 3.61 -15.60 -1.75
CA LEU A 251 4.78 -16.13 -2.45
C LEU A 251 6.10 -15.83 -1.73
N ASN A 252 6.19 -14.72 -1.00
CA ASN A 252 7.40 -14.34 -0.27
C ASN A 252 7.57 -15.11 1.05
N TYR A 253 6.46 -15.34 1.76
CA TYR A 253 6.51 -15.84 3.15
C TYR A 253 5.79 -17.18 3.35
N GLY A 254 4.95 -17.59 2.40
CA GLY A 254 4.21 -18.84 2.45
C GLY A 254 5.02 -20.04 1.95
N ASN A 255 4.57 -21.24 2.35
CA ASN A 255 5.07 -22.47 1.75
C ASN A 255 4.26 -22.78 0.48
N VAL A 256 4.89 -22.64 -0.68
CA VAL A 256 4.23 -22.82 -1.99
C VAL A 256 4.72 -24.09 -2.63
N ASP A 257 3.99 -25.19 -2.41
CA ASP A 257 4.29 -26.48 -3.02
C ASP A 257 3.53 -26.69 -4.34
N ASN A 258 2.31 -26.12 -4.43
CA ASN A 258 1.42 -26.25 -5.57
C ASN A 258 0.79 -24.91 -5.99
N MET A 259 1.02 -24.48 -7.24
CA MET A 259 0.48 -23.23 -7.79
C MET A 259 -1.04 -23.26 -7.98
N THR A 260 -1.63 -24.40 -8.21
CA THR A 260 -3.10 -24.52 -8.34
C THR A 260 -3.77 -24.30 -6.99
N GLU A 261 -3.23 -24.89 -5.94
CA GLU A 261 -3.71 -24.70 -4.58
C GLU A 261 -3.48 -23.24 -4.10
N ALA A 262 -2.32 -22.67 -4.42
CA ALA A 262 -2.03 -21.27 -4.16
C ALA A 262 -3.07 -20.34 -4.81
N ALA A 263 -3.43 -20.56 -6.08
CA ALA A 263 -4.43 -19.77 -6.78
C ALA A 263 -5.80 -19.83 -6.08
N VAL A 264 -6.25 -21.00 -5.66
CA VAL A 264 -7.53 -21.19 -4.95
C VAL A 264 -7.49 -20.49 -3.58
N ASN A 265 -6.42 -20.67 -2.81
CA ASN A 265 -6.25 -20.03 -1.49
C ASN A 265 -6.22 -18.49 -1.56
N LEU A 266 -5.74 -17.95 -2.68
CA LEU A 266 -5.71 -16.51 -2.96
C LEU A 266 -7.03 -15.99 -3.57
N GLY A 267 -8.06 -16.85 -3.72
CA GLY A 267 -9.38 -16.49 -4.20
C GLY A 267 -9.48 -16.29 -5.72
N TYR A 268 -8.54 -16.83 -6.50
CA TYR A 268 -8.68 -16.91 -7.94
C TYR A 268 -9.58 -18.09 -8.35
N TYR A 269 -10.29 -17.92 -9.46
CA TYR A 269 -11.17 -18.96 -9.98
C TYR A 269 -10.39 -20.21 -10.42
N ASP A 270 -9.28 -19.97 -11.11
CA ASP A 270 -8.36 -21.01 -11.59
C ASP A 270 -6.89 -20.51 -11.64
N GLN A 271 -5.97 -21.46 -11.82
CA GLN A 271 -4.56 -21.15 -11.96
C GLN A 271 -4.24 -20.29 -13.19
N PRO A 272 -4.85 -20.49 -14.38
CA PRO A 272 -4.64 -19.61 -15.53
C PRO A 272 -5.01 -18.14 -15.25
N GLN A 273 -6.10 -17.87 -14.53
CA GLN A 273 -6.47 -16.52 -14.12
C GLN A 273 -5.41 -15.92 -13.19
N PHE A 274 -4.97 -16.70 -12.19
CA PHE A 274 -3.89 -16.27 -11.29
C PHE A 274 -2.64 -15.86 -12.06
N ILE A 275 -2.18 -16.71 -12.99
CA ILE A 275 -0.98 -16.45 -13.80
C ILE A 275 -1.13 -15.17 -14.64
N ARG A 276 -2.29 -14.97 -15.29
CA ARG A 276 -2.55 -13.77 -16.11
C ARG A 276 -2.56 -12.50 -15.28
N ASP A 277 -3.33 -12.49 -14.18
CA ASP A 277 -3.45 -11.32 -13.30
C ASP A 277 -2.09 -10.98 -12.67
N PHE A 278 -1.40 -11.99 -12.13
CA PHE A 278 -0.09 -11.80 -11.53
C PHE A 278 0.93 -11.25 -12.52
N LYS A 279 0.98 -11.79 -13.76
CA LYS A 279 1.88 -11.30 -14.81
C LYS A 279 1.58 -9.85 -15.18
N THR A 280 0.32 -9.45 -15.21
CA THR A 280 -0.10 -8.06 -15.49
C THR A 280 0.44 -7.08 -14.45
N TYR A 281 0.40 -7.46 -13.17
CA TYR A 281 0.79 -6.58 -12.06
C TYR A 281 2.26 -6.72 -11.64
N CYS A 282 2.90 -7.85 -11.92
CA CYS A 282 4.30 -8.12 -11.54
C CYS A 282 5.30 -8.01 -12.70
N GLY A 283 4.81 -8.00 -13.96
CA GLY A 283 5.67 -8.09 -15.15
C GLY A 283 6.17 -9.51 -15.46
N MET A 284 6.02 -10.47 -14.54
CA MET A 284 6.47 -11.85 -14.72
C MET A 284 5.48 -12.86 -14.12
N THR A 285 5.64 -14.15 -14.48
CA THR A 285 4.76 -15.20 -13.95
C THR A 285 5.06 -15.50 -12.48
N PRO A 286 4.08 -16.02 -11.68
CA PRO A 286 4.29 -16.39 -10.29
C PRO A 286 5.45 -17.37 -10.09
N LYS A 287 5.58 -18.35 -11.00
CA LYS A 287 6.68 -19.33 -10.95
C LYS A 287 8.04 -18.67 -11.10
N ARG A 288 8.18 -17.75 -12.07
CA ARG A 288 9.45 -17.01 -12.28
C ARG A 288 9.77 -16.13 -11.08
N TYR A 289 8.77 -15.45 -10.55
CA TYR A 289 8.89 -14.62 -9.34
C TYR A 289 9.36 -15.45 -8.13
N LEU A 290 8.73 -16.60 -7.88
CA LEU A 290 9.09 -17.50 -6.79
C LEU A 290 10.52 -18.03 -6.92
N MET A 291 10.97 -18.39 -8.14
CA MET A 291 12.36 -18.80 -8.39
C MET A 291 13.35 -17.68 -8.08
N LEU A 292 13.03 -16.43 -8.43
CA LEU A 292 13.86 -15.27 -8.15
C LEU A 292 13.98 -15.03 -6.65
N THR A 293 12.86 -14.97 -5.92
CA THR A 293 12.83 -14.68 -4.49
C THR A 293 13.47 -15.77 -3.63
N LYS A 294 13.26 -17.04 -3.97
CA LYS A 294 13.93 -18.18 -3.32
C LYS A 294 15.44 -18.19 -3.56
N ARG A 295 15.90 -17.91 -4.81
CA ARG A 295 17.32 -17.85 -5.15
C ARG A 295 18.07 -16.78 -4.35
N ILE A 296 17.45 -15.61 -4.15
CA ILE A 296 18.07 -14.45 -3.49
C ILE A 296 17.80 -14.46 -1.97
N ARG A 297 17.01 -15.41 -1.45
CA ARG A 297 16.58 -15.46 -0.05
C ARG A 297 15.93 -14.14 0.39
N TYR A 298 14.88 -13.72 -0.32
CA TYR A 298 14.19 -12.45 -0.12
C TYR A 298 14.02 -12.04 1.34
N ASN A 299 13.58 -12.98 2.21
CA ASN A 299 13.34 -12.71 3.62
C ASN A 299 14.60 -12.29 4.41
N SER A 300 15.80 -12.67 3.94
CA SER A 300 17.05 -12.27 4.59
C SER A 300 17.56 -10.89 4.17
N LEU A 301 16.95 -10.29 3.14
CA LEU A 301 17.30 -8.94 2.67
C LEU A 301 16.53 -7.85 3.43
N VAL A 302 15.44 -8.20 4.09
CA VAL A 302 14.61 -7.24 4.84
C VAL A 302 15.04 -7.22 6.29
N GLU A 303 15.79 -6.19 6.68
CA GLU A 303 16.11 -5.95 8.09
C GLU A 303 14.94 -5.20 8.75
N ASN A 304 14.23 -5.87 9.68
CA ASN A 304 13.21 -5.24 10.49
C ASN A 304 13.87 -4.61 11.71
N VAL A 305 13.81 -3.28 11.80
CA VAL A 305 14.29 -2.52 12.95
C VAL A 305 13.13 -2.36 13.92
N SER A 306 13.32 -2.79 15.16
CA SER A 306 12.33 -2.70 16.26
C SER A 306 12.55 -1.46 17.11
#